data_2cae239bd4020a2b7d842887765b3a1b
#
_entry.id   2cae239bd4020a2b7d842887765b3a1b
#
_cell.length_a   1.000
_cell.length_b   1.000
_cell.length_c   1.000
_cell.angle_alpha   90.00
_cell.angle_beta   90.00
_cell.angle_gamma   90.00
#
_symmetry.space_group_name_H-M   'P 1'
#
loop_
_entity.id
_entity.type
_entity.pdbx_description
1 polymer ?
#
loop_
_entity_poly.entity_id
_entity_poly.type
_entity_poly.pdbx_seq_one_letter_code
_entity_poly.pdbx_strand_id
1 'polypeptide(L)'
;ITMGLANKLAAPQIKKLVAYQSARRIGGIGNNYLNANESPYPAYQMPKQESWQRYPDFLPGDLTTKYGLYSETPSDCVLTTRGADEGIDLLIRAFCEPNKDSIAINTPTYAMYDFIAEAHQVSIAKIALTPGDFKLDVPAYGALTAQPKIIFLCHPNNPTGNLWSRQDVLALAKEYSDEAFVVIDEAYIEFTPSDSFALDIASTPNLIVLRTLSKAFSLAAVRIGFVLANSDVIQLLAKLIAPYPIPD
;
A
#
# COMPACT_ATOMS: atom_id res chain seq x y z
N ILE A 1 -10.89 -11.25 22.45
CA ILE A 1 -10.72 -10.87 21.05
C ILE A 1 -9.23 -10.70 20.84
N THR A 2 -8.61 -11.62 20.13
CA THR A 2 -7.19 -11.51 19.72
C THR A 2 -7.02 -10.25 18.87
N MET A 3 -6.12 -9.36 19.26
CA MET A 3 -5.78 -8.19 18.46
C MET A 3 -5.19 -8.68 17.13
N GLY A 4 -5.73 -8.20 16.00
CA GLY A 4 -5.21 -8.51 14.67
C GLY A 4 -3.75 -8.10 14.50
N LEU A 5 -3.06 -8.69 13.53
CA LEU A 5 -1.62 -8.46 13.30
C LEU A 5 -1.30 -6.99 13.05
N ALA A 6 -2.17 -6.26 12.34
CA ALA A 6 -2.01 -4.84 12.09
C ALA A 6 -1.88 -4.03 13.39
N ASN A 7 -2.76 -4.26 14.36
CA ASN A 7 -2.67 -3.60 15.67
C ASN A 7 -1.46 -4.03 16.47
N LYS A 8 -0.99 -5.28 16.34
CA LYS A 8 0.22 -5.76 17.01
C LYS A 8 1.45 -5.00 16.49
N LEU A 9 1.59 -4.86 15.17
CA LEU A 9 2.77 -4.29 14.51
C LEU A 9 2.71 -2.77 14.34
N ALA A 10 1.53 -2.13 14.44
CA ALA A 10 1.38 -0.69 14.28
C ALA A 10 2.26 0.11 15.24
N ALA A 11 2.85 1.20 14.76
CA ALA A 11 3.62 2.14 15.57
C ALA A 11 2.77 2.70 16.73
N PRO A 12 3.36 2.94 17.92
CA PRO A 12 2.60 3.30 19.14
C PRO A 12 1.70 4.52 18.98
N GLN A 13 2.16 5.55 18.28
CA GLN A 13 1.39 6.76 17.99
C GLN A 13 0.18 6.47 17.11
N ILE A 14 0.28 5.50 16.18
CA ILE A 14 -0.79 5.13 15.26
C ILE A 14 -1.89 4.34 15.97
N LYS A 15 -1.54 3.50 16.95
CA LYS A 15 -2.53 2.78 17.77
C LYS A 15 -3.46 3.73 18.51
N LYS A 16 -2.96 4.90 18.91
CA LYS A 16 -3.71 5.93 19.63
C LYS A 16 -4.44 6.89 18.69
N LEU A 17 -4.14 6.85 17.39
CA LEU A 17 -4.72 7.77 16.42
C LEU A 17 -6.23 7.53 16.28
N VAL A 18 -6.98 8.61 16.39
CA VAL A 18 -8.41 8.64 16.06
C VAL A 18 -8.54 9.02 14.59
N ALA A 19 -9.30 8.25 13.84
CA ALA A 19 -9.52 8.54 12.42
C ALA A 19 -10.13 9.94 12.23
N TYR A 20 -9.58 10.70 11.28
CA TYR A 20 -10.15 11.99 10.90
C TYR A 20 -11.59 11.85 10.43
N GLN A 21 -12.46 12.72 10.96
CA GLN A 21 -13.87 12.77 10.59
C GLN A 21 -14.07 13.85 9.52
N SER A 22 -13.96 13.46 8.24
CA SER A 22 -14.27 14.37 7.15
C SER A 22 -15.78 14.58 7.05
N ALA A 23 -16.19 15.67 6.39
CA ALA A 23 -17.60 15.96 6.15
C ALA A 23 -18.34 14.79 5.47
N ARG A 24 -17.69 14.11 4.52
CA ARG A 24 -18.25 12.93 3.84
C ARG A 24 -18.26 11.68 4.71
N ARG A 25 -17.28 11.51 5.60
CA ARG A 25 -17.21 10.36 6.52
C ARG A 25 -18.28 10.40 7.60
N ILE A 26 -18.64 11.61 8.06
CA ILE A 26 -19.76 11.81 9.00
C ILE A 26 -21.07 11.40 8.34
N GLY A 27 -21.15 11.51 7.02
CA GLY A 27 -22.34 11.22 6.25
C GLY A 27 -23.36 12.35 6.29
N GLY A 28 -24.49 12.13 5.65
CA GLY A 28 -25.62 13.04 5.58
C GLY A 28 -26.53 12.64 4.42
N ILE A 29 -27.82 12.88 4.58
CA ILE A 29 -28.81 12.68 3.53
C ILE A 29 -29.26 14.05 3.05
N GLY A 30 -29.08 14.35 1.77
CA GLY A 30 -29.52 15.62 1.19
C GLY A 30 -28.67 16.06 0.01
N ASN A 31 -29.16 17.07 -0.71
CA ASN A 31 -28.53 17.61 -1.91
C ASN A 31 -27.80 18.94 -1.65
N ASN A 32 -27.94 19.50 -0.45
CA ASN A 32 -27.30 20.77 -0.06
C ASN A 32 -26.15 20.48 0.90
N TYR A 33 -24.92 20.60 0.39
CA TYR A 33 -23.70 20.35 1.15
C TYR A 33 -23.12 21.68 1.65
N LEU A 34 -23.22 21.93 2.97
CA LEU A 34 -22.73 23.16 3.61
C LEU A 34 -21.61 22.91 4.61
N ASN A 35 -21.08 21.69 4.65
CA ASN A 35 -20.15 21.19 5.68
C ASN A 35 -18.70 21.09 5.25
N ALA A 36 -18.36 21.51 4.02
CA ALA A 36 -17.00 21.46 3.47
C ALA A 36 -16.63 22.69 2.60
N ASN A 37 -17.39 23.79 2.70
CA ASN A 37 -17.21 25.03 1.94
C ASN A 37 -17.15 24.81 0.42
N GLU A 38 -17.87 23.82 -0.08
CA GLU A 38 -17.95 23.52 -1.50
C GLU A 38 -18.82 24.54 -2.22
N SER A 39 -18.41 24.93 -3.45
CA SER A 39 -19.28 25.73 -4.32
C SER A 39 -20.56 24.94 -4.67
N PRO A 40 -21.73 25.56 -4.64
CA PRO A 40 -22.96 24.90 -5.07
C PRO A 40 -23.08 24.78 -6.59
N TYR A 41 -22.20 25.44 -7.36
CA TYR A 41 -22.23 25.50 -8.82
C TYR A 41 -20.95 25.01 -9.43
N PRO A 42 -20.99 24.20 -10.53
CA PRO A 42 -19.80 23.83 -11.27
C PRO A 42 -19.16 25.06 -11.96
N ALA A 43 -17.83 25.10 -12.03
CA ALA A 43 -17.09 26.17 -12.68
C ALA A 43 -17.24 26.15 -14.22
N TYR A 44 -17.58 24.99 -14.78
CA TYR A 44 -17.77 24.81 -16.24
C TYR A 44 -19.06 24.05 -16.52
N GLN A 45 -19.64 24.31 -17.69
CA GLN A 45 -20.71 23.46 -18.21
C GLN A 45 -20.08 22.17 -18.76
N MET A 46 -20.05 21.12 -17.92
CA MET A 46 -19.55 19.81 -18.34
C MET A 46 -20.62 19.04 -19.11
N PRO A 47 -20.25 18.26 -20.13
CA PRO A 47 -21.19 17.32 -20.74
C PRO A 47 -21.51 16.21 -19.73
N LYS A 48 -22.72 16.24 -19.20
CA LYS A 48 -23.36 15.24 -18.34
C LYS A 48 -22.69 14.88 -17.00
N GLN A 49 -23.31 15.35 -15.92
CA GLN A 49 -23.30 14.80 -14.55
C GLN A 49 -22.01 14.92 -13.71
N GLU A 50 -20.96 15.54 -14.17
CA GLU A 50 -19.77 15.77 -13.34
C GLU A 50 -19.93 17.03 -12.52
N SER A 51 -19.84 16.92 -11.21
CA SER A 51 -19.96 18.04 -10.28
C SER A 51 -18.65 18.27 -9.54
N TRP A 52 -17.62 18.71 -10.27
CA TRP A 52 -16.27 18.97 -9.74
C TRP A 52 -16.20 20.04 -8.64
N GLN A 53 -17.26 20.79 -8.42
CA GLN A 53 -17.38 21.69 -7.27
C GLN A 53 -17.62 20.94 -5.96
N ARG A 54 -17.87 19.64 -6.00
CA ARG A 54 -18.10 18.79 -4.83
C ARG A 54 -16.88 17.91 -4.57
N TYR A 55 -16.61 17.67 -3.29
CA TYR A 55 -15.68 16.61 -2.92
C TYR A 55 -16.28 15.26 -3.29
N PRO A 56 -15.43 14.31 -3.75
CA PRO A 56 -15.86 12.93 -3.97
C PRO A 56 -16.15 12.22 -2.63
N ASP A 57 -16.46 10.94 -2.68
CA ASP A 57 -16.52 10.14 -1.48
C ASP A 57 -15.17 10.08 -0.77
N PHE A 58 -15.17 9.78 0.53
CA PHE A 58 -13.95 9.73 1.34
C PHE A 58 -12.88 8.83 0.71
N LEU A 59 -13.29 7.66 0.22
CA LEU A 59 -12.52 6.75 -0.63
C LEU A 59 -13.38 6.38 -1.84
N PRO A 60 -12.80 6.19 -3.03
CA PRO A 60 -13.53 5.92 -4.27
C PRO A 60 -14.09 4.49 -4.29
N GLY A 61 -15.28 4.28 -3.71
CA GLY A 61 -15.89 2.96 -3.48
C GLY A 61 -16.07 2.13 -4.76
N ASP A 62 -16.53 2.75 -5.84
CA ASP A 62 -16.72 2.08 -7.13
C ASP A 62 -15.39 1.61 -7.73
N LEU A 63 -14.35 2.46 -7.69
CA LEU A 63 -13.02 2.11 -8.17
C LEU A 63 -12.43 0.97 -7.33
N THR A 64 -12.54 1.06 -6.01
CA THR A 64 -12.07 0.03 -5.07
C THR A 64 -12.75 -1.31 -5.36
N THR A 65 -14.06 -1.31 -5.56
CA THR A 65 -14.84 -2.52 -5.87
C THR A 65 -14.43 -3.12 -7.21
N LYS A 66 -14.31 -2.31 -8.26
CA LYS A 66 -13.90 -2.79 -9.60
C LYS A 66 -12.47 -3.33 -9.59
N TYR A 67 -11.57 -2.67 -8.86
CA TYR A 67 -10.20 -3.16 -8.76
C TYR A 67 -10.11 -4.44 -7.91
N GLY A 68 -10.91 -4.56 -6.87
CA GLY A 68 -11.04 -5.79 -6.10
C GLY A 68 -11.47 -6.98 -6.97
N LEU A 69 -12.46 -6.79 -7.85
CA LEU A 69 -12.86 -7.81 -8.83
C LEU A 69 -11.72 -8.15 -9.81
N TYR A 70 -10.98 -7.15 -10.28
CA TYR A 70 -9.84 -7.36 -11.19
C TYR A 70 -8.69 -8.13 -10.52
N SER A 71 -8.38 -7.81 -9.28
CA SER A 71 -7.29 -8.44 -8.51
C SER A 71 -7.70 -9.69 -7.74
N GLU A 72 -8.96 -10.12 -7.87
CA GLU A 72 -9.57 -11.23 -7.13
C GLU A 72 -9.42 -11.07 -5.60
N THR A 73 -9.49 -9.81 -5.14
CA THR A 73 -9.34 -9.43 -3.73
C THR A 73 -10.65 -8.81 -3.21
N PRO A 74 -11.15 -9.20 -2.03
CA PRO A 74 -12.33 -8.56 -1.43
C PRO A 74 -12.17 -7.04 -1.32
N SER A 75 -13.22 -6.27 -1.56
CA SER A 75 -13.14 -4.79 -1.60
C SER A 75 -12.73 -4.16 -0.28
N ASP A 76 -13.02 -4.79 0.87
CA ASP A 76 -12.56 -4.37 2.19
C ASP A 76 -11.06 -4.68 2.45
N CYS A 77 -10.43 -5.44 1.54
CA CYS A 77 -8.99 -5.72 1.49
C CYS A 77 -8.24 -4.84 0.47
N VAL A 78 -8.88 -3.80 -0.07
CA VAL A 78 -8.31 -2.89 -1.07
C VAL A 78 -8.36 -1.45 -0.58
N LEU A 79 -7.23 -0.74 -0.61
CA LEU A 79 -7.15 0.70 -0.38
C LEU A 79 -6.65 1.38 -1.65
N THR A 80 -7.43 2.31 -2.19
CA THR A 80 -7.01 3.14 -3.32
C THR A 80 -6.09 4.27 -2.84
N THR A 81 -4.98 4.49 -3.54
CA THR A 81 -3.93 5.46 -3.20
C THR A 81 -3.51 6.28 -4.41
N ARG A 82 -2.79 7.40 -4.18
CA ARG A 82 -2.21 8.24 -5.26
C ARG A 82 -0.93 7.63 -5.83
N GLY A 83 -1.08 6.51 -6.54
CA GLY A 83 0.00 5.66 -7.00
C GLY A 83 0.53 4.75 -5.91
N ALA A 84 1.39 3.78 -6.29
CA ALA A 84 2.02 2.87 -5.33
C ALA A 84 2.92 3.59 -4.32
N ASP A 85 3.50 4.74 -4.69
CA ASP A 85 4.38 5.52 -3.80
C ASP A 85 3.66 5.98 -2.53
N GLU A 86 2.39 6.40 -2.61
CA GLU A 86 1.61 6.70 -1.41
C GLU A 86 1.35 5.45 -0.56
N GLY A 87 1.22 4.28 -1.19
CA GLY A 87 1.13 3.01 -0.47
C GLY A 87 2.40 2.73 0.34
N ILE A 88 3.59 2.96 -0.24
CA ILE A 88 4.88 2.82 0.46
C ILE A 88 4.94 3.81 1.64
N ASP A 89 4.60 5.09 1.42
CA ASP A 89 4.59 6.11 2.47
C ASP A 89 3.65 5.75 3.62
N LEU A 90 2.42 5.37 3.30
CA LEU A 90 1.43 4.97 4.29
C LEU A 90 1.89 3.80 5.15
N LEU A 91 2.51 2.78 4.54
CA LEU A 91 3.02 1.60 5.25
C LEU A 91 4.15 1.95 6.20
N ILE A 92 5.16 2.71 5.73
CA ILE A 92 6.28 3.13 6.57
C ILE A 92 5.76 4.00 7.74
N ARG A 93 4.90 4.95 7.45
CA ARG A 93 4.31 5.85 8.47
C ARG A 93 3.41 5.13 9.47
N ALA A 94 2.73 4.05 9.05
CA ALA A 94 1.84 3.28 9.91
C ALA A 94 2.57 2.35 10.87
N PHE A 95 3.64 1.72 10.39
CA PHE A 95 4.24 0.58 11.08
C PHE A 95 5.66 0.83 11.62
N CYS A 96 6.36 1.86 11.14
CA CYS A 96 7.69 2.19 11.61
C CYS A 96 7.68 3.42 12.55
N GLU A 97 8.40 3.30 13.65
CA GLU A 97 8.67 4.40 14.57
C GLU A 97 10.00 5.08 14.15
N PRO A 98 10.00 6.41 13.90
CA PRO A 98 11.21 7.13 13.50
C PRO A 98 12.37 6.92 14.49
N ASN A 99 13.60 6.83 13.97
CA ASN A 99 14.84 6.61 14.72
C ASN A 99 14.90 5.34 15.57
N LYS A 100 13.98 4.41 15.39
CA LYS A 100 13.92 3.17 16.18
C LYS A 100 13.76 1.94 15.30
N ASP A 101 12.79 1.96 14.39
CA ASP A 101 12.49 0.83 13.54
C ASP A 101 13.28 0.88 12.21
N SER A 102 13.27 -0.21 11.49
CA SER A 102 13.92 -0.36 10.19
C SER A 102 13.00 -1.03 9.17
N ILE A 103 13.33 -0.80 7.91
CA ILE A 103 12.84 -1.60 6.78
C ILE A 103 13.99 -2.43 6.21
N ALA A 104 13.67 -3.50 5.48
CA ALA A 104 14.62 -4.24 4.66
C ALA A 104 14.26 -4.14 3.18
N ILE A 105 15.28 -4.04 2.33
CA ILE A 105 15.14 -4.00 0.88
C ILE A 105 16.23 -4.86 0.22
N ASN A 106 15.94 -5.38 -0.97
CA ASN A 106 16.93 -6.11 -1.77
C ASN A 106 17.54 -5.19 -2.83
N THR A 107 18.86 -5.11 -2.89
CA THR A 107 19.54 -4.21 -3.83
C THR A 107 20.24 -4.98 -4.96
N PRO A 108 20.18 -4.46 -6.22
CA PRO A 108 19.50 -3.23 -6.65
C PRO A 108 17.97 -3.38 -6.72
N THR A 109 17.23 -2.33 -6.34
CA THR A 109 15.76 -2.28 -6.43
C THR A 109 15.28 -0.83 -6.60
N TYR A 110 13.95 -0.62 -6.54
CA TYR A 110 13.31 0.68 -6.68
C TYR A 110 13.71 1.66 -5.57
N ALA A 111 14.25 2.82 -5.98
CA ALA A 111 14.89 3.77 -5.06
C ALA A 111 13.92 4.49 -4.10
N MET A 112 12.61 4.46 -4.37
CA MET A 112 11.65 5.17 -3.50
C MET A 112 11.50 4.52 -2.13
N TYR A 113 11.82 3.25 -1.96
CA TYR A 113 11.86 2.63 -0.63
C TYR A 113 12.88 3.32 0.27
N ASP A 114 14.11 3.52 -0.25
CA ASP A 114 15.18 4.27 0.43
C ASP A 114 14.73 5.71 0.74
N PHE A 115 14.27 6.41 -0.30
CA PHE A 115 13.92 7.83 -0.19
C PHE A 115 12.82 8.09 0.84
N ILE A 116 11.75 7.29 0.83
CA ILE A 116 10.63 7.46 1.76
C ILE A 116 11.04 7.06 3.17
N ALA A 117 11.81 5.97 3.34
CA ALA A 117 12.29 5.55 4.66
C ALA A 117 13.21 6.62 5.28
N GLU A 118 14.15 7.19 4.51
CA GLU A 118 15.01 8.28 4.95
C GLU A 118 14.20 9.52 5.34
N ALA A 119 13.18 9.89 4.55
CA ALA A 119 12.29 11.02 4.86
C ALA A 119 11.53 10.83 6.17
N HIS A 120 11.22 9.60 6.54
CA HIS A 120 10.57 9.24 7.81
C HIS A 120 11.57 8.92 8.93
N GLN A 121 12.88 9.09 8.72
CA GLN A 121 13.92 8.75 9.69
C GLN A 121 13.88 7.27 10.13
N VAL A 122 13.54 6.40 9.22
CA VAL A 122 13.50 4.94 9.41
C VAL A 122 14.77 4.33 8.83
N SER A 123 15.45 3.49 9.62
CA SER A 123 16.68 2.82 9.19
C SER A 123 16.42 1.81 8.08
N ILE A 124 17.44 1.55 7.25
CA ILE A 124 17.31 0.68 6.07
C ILE A 124 18.36 -0.42 6.14
N ALA A 125 17.92 -1.67 6.17
CA ALA A 125 18.76 -2.84 5.98
C ALA A 125 18.80 -3.21 4.50
N LYS A 126 19.98 -3.11 3.87
CA LYS A 126 20.19 -3.43 2.46
C LYS A 126 20.76 -4.83 2.32
N ILE A 127 20.02 -5.71 1.67
CA ILE A 127 20.41 -7.09 1.36
C ILE A 127 20.75 -7.14 -0.13
N ALA A 128 21.99 -7.51 -0.47
CA ALA A 128 22.33 -7.64 -1.87
C ALA A 128 21.64 -8.85 -2.50
N LEU A 129 21.15 -8.70 -3.72
CA LEU A 129 20.75 -9.84 -4.54
C LEU A 129 21.98 -10.67 -4.91
N THR A 130 21.76 -11.97 -5.18
CA THR A 130 22.87 -12.87 -5.53
C THR A 130 23.59 -12.39 -6.81
N PRO A 131 24.94 -12.39 -6.84
CA PRO A 131 25.69 -11.96 -8.01
C PRO A 131 25.39 -12.82 -9.22
N GLY A 132 25.14 -12.19 -10.36
CA GLY A 132 24.99 -12.83 -11.67
C GLY A 132 23.56 -13.23 -12.02
N ASP A 133 22.78 -13.77 -11.11
CA ASP A 133 21.38 -14.19 -11.36
C ASP A 133 20.33 -13.35 -10.62
N PHE A 134 20.76 -12.42 -9.78
CA PHE A 134 19.91 -11.48 -9.05
C PHE A 134 18.73 -12.13 -8.32
N LYS A 135 18.96 -13.25 -7.63
CA LYS A 135 17.95 -13.91 -6.79
C LYS A 135 17.93 -13.36 -5.37
N LEU A 136 16.86 -13.64 -4.65
CA LEU A 136 16.79 -13.35 -3.21
C LEU A 136 17.81 -14.22 -2.46
N ASP A 137 18.60 -13.58 -1.61
CA ASP A 137 19.44 -14.28 -0.63
C ASP A 137 18.63 -14.43 0.69
N VAL A 138 17.74 -15.41 0.74
CA VAL A 138 16.88 -15.65 1.91
C VAL A 138 17.70 -15.87 3.19
N PRO A 139 18.80 -16.65 3.19
CA PRO A 139 19.65 -16.79 4.38
C PRO A 139 20.21 -15.47 4.93
N ALA A 140 20.44 -14.46 4.08
CA ALA A 140 20.99 -13.18 4.53
C ALA A 140 20.03 -12.40 5.45
N TYR A 141 18.73 -12.67 5.41
CA TYR A 141 17.78 -12.05 6.32
C TYR A 141 18.00 -12.50 7.78
N GLY A 142 18.40 -13.77 8.00
CA GLY A 142 18.74 -14.27 9.33
C GLY A 142 20.00 -13.65 9.93
N ALA A 143 20.83 -12.95 9.13
CA ALA A 143 22.03 -12.25 9.58
C ALA A 143 21.77 -10.77 9.94
N LEU A 144 20.54 -10.28 9.79
CA LEU A 144 20.19 -8.89 10.12
C LEU A 144 20.37 -8.64 11.63
N THR A 145 21.07 -7.55 11.95
CA THR A 145 21.33 -7.14 13.35
C THR A 145 20.12 -6.57 14.06
N ALA A 146 19.13 -6.12 13.30
CA ALA A 146 17.86 -5.60 13.79
C ALA A 146 16.71 -6.16 12.95
N GLN A 147 15.63 -6.54 13.60
CA GLN A 147 14.43 -7.02 12.92
C GLN A 147 13.72 -5.87 12.20
N PRO A 148 13.53 -5.94 10.88
CA PRO A 148 12.79 -4.92 10.15
C PRO A 148 11.30 -5.01 10.50
N LYS A 149 10.59 -3.88 10.40
CA LYS A 149 9.12 -3.84 10.47
C LYS A 149 8.45 -4.11 9.14
N ILE A 150 9.16 -3.81 8.06
CA ILE A 150 8.68 -4.00 6.70
C ILE A 150 9.84 -4.54 5.84
N ILE A 151 9.55 -5.55 5.04
CA ILE A 151 10.44 -6.08 4.01
C ILE A 151 9.81 -5.76 2.65
N PHE A 152 10.44 -4.91 1.84
CA PHE A 152 9.96 -4.61 0.49
C PHE A 152 10.62 -5.51 -0.55
N LEU A 153 9.80 -6.14 -1.37
CA LEU A 153 10.18 -7.00 -2.49
C LEU A 153 9.51 -6.49 -3.78
N CYS A 154 10.25 -5.87 -4.67
CA CYS A 154 9.74 -5.45 -5.98
C CYS A 154 9.61 -6.68 -6.90
N HIS A 155 8.42 -6.96 -7.44
CA HIS A 155 8.12 -8.19 -8.18
C HIS A 155 7.13 -7.96 -9.34
N PRO A 156 7.56 -8.00 -10.61
CA PRO A 156 8.95 -8.12 -11.10
C PRO A 156 9.86 -7.01 -10.59
N ASN A 157 11.14 -7.33 -10.30
CA ASN A 157 12.07 -6.36 -9.72
C ASN A 157 12.47 -5.28 -10.74
N ASN A 158 12.46 -4.05 -10.32
CA ASN A 158 13.02 -2.92 -11.04
C ASN A 158 14.42 -2.59 -10.43
N PRO A 159 15.54 -2.63 -11.18
CA PRO A 159 15.62 -2.65 -12.65
C PRO A 159 15.90 -4.03 -13.28
N THR A 160 16.06 -5.09 -12.50
CA THR A 160 16.60 -6.36 -13.00
C THR A 160 15.62 -7.22 -13.78
N GLY A 161 14.29 -6.99 -13.61
CA GLY A 161 13.23 -7.74 -14.26
C GLY A 161 13.00 -9.14 -13.69
N ASN A 162 13.68 -9.53 -12.62
CA ASN A 162 13.55 -10.86 -12.02
C ASN A 162 12.22 -11.05 -11.32
N LEU A 163 11.75 -12.29 -11.36
CA LEU A 163 10.67 -12.80 -10.54
C LEU A 163 11.25 -13.54 -9.33
N TRP A 164 10.63 -13.36 -8.19
CA TRP A 164 11.00 -14.11 -6.99
C TRP A 164 10.29 -15.46 -6.96
N SER A 165 10.95 -16.48 -6.44
CA SER A 165 10.32 -17.76 -6.16
C SER A 165 9.17 -17.56 -5.16
N ARG A 166 7.95 -18.00 -5.53
CA ARG A 166 6.79 -17.96 -4.61
C ARG A 166 7.10 -18.70 -3.30
N GLN A 167 7.80 -19.83 -3.39
CA GLN A 167 8.19 -20.60 -2.22
C GLN A 167 9.08 -19.78 -1.27
N ASP A 168 10.07 -19.06 -1.80
CA ASP A 168 11.00 -18.25 -1.00
C ASP A 168 10.29 -17.07 -0.34
N VAL A 169 9.43 -16.38 -1.09
CA VAL A 169 8.65 -15.25 -0.56
C VAL A 169 7.70 -15.70 0.55
N LEU A 170 6.98 -16.80 0.37
CA LEU A 170 6.06 -17.31 1.39
C LEU A 170 6.80 -17.89 2.60
N ALA A 171 7.98 -18.50 2.40
CA ALA A 171 8.84 -18.92 3.50
C ALA A 171 9.33 -17.72 4.32
N LEU A 172 9.76 -16.63 3.65
CA LEU A 172 10.14 -15.38 4.29
C LEU A 172 8.96 -14.77 5.07
N ALA A 173 7.78 -14.70 4.45
CA ALA A 173 6.58 -14.20 5.12
C ALA A 173 6.22 -15.02 6.36
N LYS A 174 6.38 -16.34 6.30
CA LYS A 174 6.16 -17.22 7.44
C LYS A 174 7.18 -17.00 8.56
N GLU A 175 8.47 -16.83 8.22
CA GLU A 175 9.54 -16.56 9.18
C GLU A 175 9.27 -15.27 9.96
N TYR A 176 8.80 -14.25 9.29
CA TYR A 176 8.50 -12.93 9.88
C TYR A 176 7.01 -12.73 10.26
N SER A 177 6.23 -13.81 10.37
CA SER A 177 4.76 -13.73 10.49
C SER A 177 4.24 -12.89 11.66
N ASP A 178 4.99 -12.76 12.73
CA ASP A 178 4.63 -12.02 13.95
C ASP A 178 5.40 -10.72 14.14
N GLU A 179 6.38 -10.42 13.28
CA GLU A 179 7.37 -9.37 13.50
C GLU A 179 7.39 -8.30 12.41
N ALA A 180 7.15 -8.69 11.15
CA ALA A 180 7.21 -7.79 10.01
C ALA A 180 6.14 -8.07 8.95
N PHE A 181 5.80 -7.03 8.19
CA PHE A 181 5.08 -7.18 6.93
C PHE A 181 6.06 -7.44 5.79
N VAL A 182 5.69 -8.37 4.91
CA VAL A 182 6.35 -8.58 3.62
C VAL A 182 5.49 -7.90 2.55
N VAL A 183 6.03 -6.85 1.96
CA VAL A 183 5.34 -6.01 0.97
C VAL A 183 5.86 -6.33 -0.41
N ILE A 184 5.00 -6.89 -1.24
CA ILE A 184 5.31 -7.22 -2.63
C ILE A 184 4.86 -6.05 -3.52
N ASP A 185 5.81 -5.34 -4.09
CA ASP A 185 5.51 -4.27 -5.04
C ASP A 185 5.34 -4.85 -6.44
N GLU A 186 4.09 -5.00 -6.83
CA GLU A 186 3.66 -5.57 -8.10
C GLU A 186 3.36 -4.49 -9.16
N ALA A 187 4.13 -3.41 -9.18
CA ALA A 187 3.93 -2.33 -10.17
C ALA A 187 4.03 -2.80 -11.63
N TYR A 188 4.63 -3.95 -11.89
CA TYR A 188 4.83 -4.51 -13.22
C TYR A 188 4.19 -5.89 -13.43
N ILE A 189 3.33 -6.33 -12.52
CA ILE A 189 2.80 -7.71 -12.51
C ILE A 189 1.91 -8.03 -13.70
N GLU A 190 1.28 -7.05 -14.33
CA GLU A 190 0.45 -7.25 -15.52
C GLU A 190 1.24 -7.83 -16.71
N PHE A 191 2.57 -7.76 -16.68
CA PHE A 191 3.43 -8.41 -17.66
C PHE A 191 3.65 -9.91 -17.37
N THR A 192 3.34 -10.36 -16.13
CA THR A 192 3.43 -11.77 -15.69
C THR A 192 2.31 -12.09 -14.68
N PRO A 193 1.03 -12.01 -15.09
CA PRO A 193 -0.09 -12.00 -14.14
C PRO A 193 -0.23 -13.30 -13.33
N SER A 194 0.27 -14.43 -13.85
CA SER A 194 0.27 -15.72 -13.14
C SER A 194 1.15 -15.75 -11.89
N ASP A 195 2.06 -14.79 -11.73
CA ASP A 195 3.02 -14.76 -10.63
C ASP A 195 2.59 -13.85 -9.48
N SER A 196 1.41 -13.24 -9.56
CA SER A 196 0.86 -12.36 -8.52
C SER A 196 0.69 -13.06 -7.17
N PHE A 197 0.96 -12.32 -6.10
CA PHE A 197 0.75 -12.73 -4.71
C PHE A 197 -0.59 -12.26 -4.14
N ALA A 198 -1.44 -11.62 -4.92
CA ALA A 198 -2.71 -11.08 -4.42
C ALA A 198 -3.60 -12.17 -3.78
N LEU A 199 -3.61 -13.38 -4.33
CA LEU A 199 -4.39 -14.50 -3.79
C LEU A 199 -3.81 -15.09 -2.50
N ASP A 200 -2.54 -14.86 -2.20
CA ASP A 200 -1.91 -15.38 -0.98
C ASP A 200 -2.24 -14.54 0.27
N ILE A 201 -2.75 -13.32 0.08
CA ILE A 201 -3.09 -12.40 1.18
C ILE A 201 -4.05 -13.04 2.18
N ALA A 202 -5.05 -13.79 1.69
CA ALA A 202 -6.05 -14.41 2.54
C ALA A 202 -5.46 -15.47 3.51
N SER A 203 -4.38 -16.15 3.09
CA SER A 203 -3.71 -17.20 3.87
C SER A 203 -2.45 -16.74 4.58
N THR A 204 -1.96 -15.52 4.28
CA THR A 204 -0.68 -14.99 4.78
C THR A 204 -0.92 -13.59 5.38
N PRO A 205 -1.28 -13.49 6.67
CA PRO A 205 -1.74 -12.25 7.30
C PRO A 205 -0.77 -11.08 7.26
N ASN A 206 0.52 -11.33 7.14
CA ASN A 206 1.56 -10.30 7.05
C ASN A 206 2.01 -10.01 5.61
N LEU A 207 1.30 -10.53 4.60
CA LEU A 207 1.56 -10.21 3.20
C LEU A 207 0.74 -9.00 2.77
N ILE A 208 1.39 -8.06 2.09
CA ILE A 208 0.78 -6.86 1.50
C ILE A 208 1.23 -6.78 0.06
N VAL A 209 0.34 -6.39 -0.84
CA VAL A 209 0.66 -6.21 -2.26
C VAL A 209 0.40 -4.75 -2.65
N LEU A 210 1.36 -4.13 -3.35
CA LEU A 210 1.21 -2.81 -3.95
C LEU A 210 0.94 -2.94 -5.44
N ARG A 211 0.05 -2.12 -5.95
CA ARG A 211 -0.34 -2.08 -7.37
C ARG A 211 -0.44 -0.65 -7.88
N THR A 212 -0.35 -0.46 -9.20
CA THR A 212 -0.49 0.85 -9.82
C THR A 212 -1.08 0.77 -11.24
N LEU A 213 -1.83 1.79 -11.64
CA LEU A 213 -2.27 1.95 -13.01
C LEU A 213 -1.22 2.69 -13.88
N SER A 214 -0.10 3.10 -13.30
CA SER A 214 0.91 3.93 -13.97
C SER A 214 1.68 3.23 -15.08
N LYS A 215 1.79 1.89 -15.05
CA LYS A 215 2.67 1.11 -15.94
C LYS A 215 1.89 0.45 -17.09
N ALA A 216 1.48 -0.78 -16.95
CA ALA A 216 0.80 -1.55 -17.99
C ALA A 216 -0.51 -0.90 -18.47
N PHE A 217 -1.23 -0.23 -17.57
CA PHE A 217 -2.47 0.50 -17.93
C PHE A 217 -2.23 1.85 -18.61
N SER A 218 -0.97 2.32 -18.71
CA SER A 218 -0.61 3.61 -19.35
C SER A 218 -1.32 4.84 -18.74
N LEU A 219 -1.65 4.78 -17.44
CA LEU A 219 -2.36 5.82 -16.70
C LEU A 219 -1.48 6.54 -15.67
N ALA A 220 -0.18 6.72 -15.96
CA ALA A 220 0.77 7.32 -15.03
C ALA A 220 0.35 8.70 -14.52
N ALA A 221 -0.23 9.54 -15.39
CA ALA A 221 -0.65 10.89 -15.05
C ALA A 221 -1.90 10.96 -14.14
N VAL A 222 -2.68 9.88 -14.08
CA VAL A 222 -3.92 9.83 -13.27
C VAL A 222 -3.60 9.63 -11.78
N ARG A 223 -2.40 9.15 -11.47
CA ARG A 223 -1.92 8.95 -10.10
C ARG A 223 -2.78 7.97 -9.29
N ILE A 224 -3.12 6.81 -9.83
CA ILE A 224 -3.89 5.79 -9.12
C ILE A 224 -3.02 4.56 -8.85
N GLY A 225 -3.06 4.10 -7.60
CA GLY A 225 -2.49 2.86 -7.13
C GLY A 225 -3.36 2.22 -6.07
N PHE A 226 -2.94 1.05 -5.58
CA PHE A 226 -3.69 0.28 -4.61
C PHE A 226 -2.76 -0.41 -3.63
N VAL A 227 -3.21 -0.51 -2.38
CA VAL A 227 -2.68 -1.43 -1.37
C VAL A 227 -3.69 -2.56 -1.23
N LEU A 228 -3.25 -3.79 -1.42
CA LEU A 228 -4.03 -4.99 -1.18
C LEU A 228 -3.47 -5.66 0.09
N ALA A 229 -4.31 -5.88 1.08
CA ALA A 229 -3.90 -6.47 2.35
C ALA A 229 -5.12 -7.01 3.12
N ASN A 230 -4.90 -7.71 4.21
CA ASN A 230 -5.99 -8.05 5.10
C ASN A 230 -6.74 -6.80 5.59
N SER A 231 -8.03 -6.93 5.84
CA SER A 231 -8.93 -5.80 6.13
C SER A 231 -8.52 -4.99 7.37
N ASP A 232 -7.86 -5.59 8.35
CA ASP A 232 -7.35 -4.89 9.54
C ASP A 232 -6.19 -3.93 9.19
N VAL A 233 -5.34 -4.30 8.24
CA VAL A 233 -4.29 -3.43 7.67
C VAL A 233 -4.95 -2.26 6.93
N ILE A 234 -5.90 -2.56 6.03
CA ILE A 234 -6.61 -1.54 5.25
C ILE A 234 -7.31 -0.53 6.16
N GLN A 235 -8.01 -1.00 7.18
CA GLN A 235 -8.68 -0.14 8.17
C GLN A 235 -7.68 0.77 8.92
N LEU A 236 -6.49 0.28 9.23
CA LEU A 236 -5.45 1.07 9.87
C LEU A 236 -4.91 2.15 8.92
N LEU A 237 -4.58 1.79 7.69
CA LEU A 237 -4.07 2.74 6.68
C LEU A 237 -5.12 3.81 6.32
N ALA A 238 -6.40 3.45 6.29
CA ALA A 238 -7.51 4.38 6.06
C ALA A 238 -7.66 5.47 7.14
N LYS A 239 -7.01 5.33 8.30
CA LYS A 239 -6.93 6.41 9.30
C LYS A 239 -5.90 7.48 8.93
N LEU A 240 -4.88 7.10 8.14
CA LEU A 240 -3.72 7.93 7.83
C LEU A 240 -3.84 8.63 6.49
N ILE A 241 -4.54 8.01 5.53
CA ILE A 241 -4.71 8.58 4.22
C ILE A 241 -5.50 9.89 4.30
N ALA A 242 -5.07 10.90 3.55
CA ALA A 242 -5.81 12.14 3.46
C ALA A 242 -7.22 11.89 2.90
N PRO A 243 -8.25 12.63 3.34
CA PRO A 243 -9.58 12.50 2.76
C PRO A 243 -9.56 12.91 1.28
N TYR A 244 -10.42 12.27 0.48
CA TYR A 244 -10.58 12.61 -0.94
C TYR A 244 -9.29 12.44 -1.76
N PRO A 245 -8.58 11.29 -1.64
CA PRO A 245 -7.27 11.14 -2.26
C PRO A 245 -7.34 11.08 -3.78
N ILE A 246 -8.44 10.62 -4.34
CA ILE A 246 -8.66 10.40 -5.75
C ILE A 246 -9.97 11.12 -6.15
N PRO A 247 -9.98 11.91 -7.23
CA PRO A 247 -11.22 12.45 -7.80
C PRO A 247 -12.09 11.34 -8.40
N ASP A 248 -13.39 11.60 -8.50
CA ASP A 248 -14.35 10.72 -9.19
C ASP A 248 -14.13 10.74 -10.71
#